data_ce0b6d44c9248d7c933dcb1ec3afe661
#
_entry.id   ce0b6d44c9248d7c933dcb1ec3afe661
#
_cell.length_a   1.000
_cell.length_b   1.000
_cell.length_c   1.000
_cell.angle_alpha   90.00
_cell.angle_beta   90.00
_cell.angle_gamma   90.00
#
_symmetry.space_group_name_H-M   'P 1'
#
loop_
_entity.id
_entity.type
_entity.pdbx_description
1 polymer ?
#
loop_
_entity_poly.entity_id
_entity_poly.type
_entity_poly.pdbx_seq_one_letter_code
_entity_poly.pdbx_strand_id
1 'polypeptide(L)'
;MIGTKPRVGNFRRHWRHARAAATALASLLLAACAQVWYATVGSADSAHDLAIRRGIVFDAEHALKLDVYAPHAAAGAPVVVFFYGGSWEAGRRRWYRYVGEALASQGLVVVIPDYRKFPDVRFPEFMSDAANATKWTFAHAAEFGGDARRIFVAGHSAGGHIAALLACDKRYLAKFDLTPRDLAGMIGLAGAYAFLPYVEDEAEIFGDDAAGRYDSQPINFVDGDEPPMLLLQGLADDEVTPNNAEAMAERAQAMDGTAVLKLYRDTDHGDLLVALARGRAGQPPVMRDILDFVAKPPARSSLLPSGEGTPQGRMREKPGSLQ
;
A
#
# COMPACT_ATOMS: atom_id res chain seq x y z
N MET A 1 58.11 -26.11 20.44
CA MET A 1 57.15 -25.05 20.86
C MET A 1 56.05 -24.95 19.79
N ILE A 2 54.89 -25.55 20.04
CA ILE A 2 53.77 -25.58 19.10
C ILE A 2 52.76 -24.56 19.61
N GLY A 3 52.64 -23.41 18.90
CA GLY A 3 51.71 -22.35 19.26
C GLY A 3 50.32 -22.67 18.80
N THR A 4 49.38 -22.82 19.72
CA THR A 4 47.94 -22.98 19.46
C THR A 4 47.33 -21.62 19.15
N LYS A 5 46.76 -21.47 17.92
CA LYS A 5 45.96 -20.29 17.54
C LYS A 5 44.59 -20.34 18.24
N PRO A 6 44.08 -19.23 18.78
CA PRO A 6 42.76 -19.20 19.40
C PRO A 6 41.66 -19.31 18.35
N ARG A 7 40.62 -20.14 18.62
CA ARG A 7 39.44 -20.30 17.81
C ARG A 7 38.55 -19.06 17.93
N VAL A 8 38.50 -18.20 16.92
CA VAL A 8 37.66 -16.99 16.84
C VAL A 8 36.23 -17.28 16.40
N GLY A 9 35.88 -18.56 16.12
CA GLY A 9 34.61 -18.91 15.48
C GLY A 9 33.36 -18.84 16.37
N ASN A 10 33.47 -18.94 17.72
CA ASN A 10 32.31 -19.04 18.58
C ASN A 10 31.73 -17.69 19.04
N PHE A 11 32.52 -16.63 19.04
CA PHE A 11 32.06 -15.33 19.54
C PHE A 11 31.05 -14.65 18.61
N ARG A 12 31.24 -14.75 17.29
CA ARG A 12 30.31 -14.18 16.28
C ARG A 12 28.94 -14.89 16.27
N ARG A 13 28.90 -16.19 16.58
CA ARG A 13 27.66 -16.98 16.60
C ARG A 13 26.77 -16.62 17.79
N HIS A 14 27.35 -16.40 18.96
CA HIS A 14 26.63 -15.96 20.16
C HIS A 14 26.07 -14.53 20.04
N TRP A 15 26.77 -13.63 19.37
CA TRP A 15 26.28 -12.27 19.12
C TRP A 15 25.11 -12.24 18.14
N ARG A 16 25.11 -13.10 17.12
CA ARG A 16 23.97 -13.20 16.18
C ARG A 16 22.73 -13.75 16.87
N HIS A 17 22.84 -14.75 17.74
CA HIS A 17 21.73 -15.28 18.51
C HIS A 17 21.22 -14.30 19.58
N ALA A 18 22.11 -13.53 20.20
CA ALA A 18 21.73 -12.52 21.18
C ALA A 18 21.01 -11.32 20.50
N ARG A 19 21.42 -10.92 19.31
CA ARG A 19 20.73 -9.88 18.52
C ARG A 19 19.36 -10.38 18.04
N ALA A 20 19.29 -11.58 17.48
CA ALA A 20 18.02 -12.17 17.05
C ALA A 20 17.04 -12.35 18.22
N ALA A 21 17.53 -12.69 19.41
CA ALA A 21 16.70 -12.77 20.62
C ALA A 21 16.27 -11.38 21.11
N ALA A 22 17.11 -10.36 20.99
CA ALA A 22 16.79 -8.99 21.38
C ALA A 22 15.78 -8.34 20.42
N THR A 23 15.94 -8.56 19.11
CA THR A 23 14.96 -8.11 18.10
C THR A 23 13.63 -8.84 18.25
N ALA A 24 13.63 -10.15 18.48
CA ALA A 24 12.40 -10.91 18.74
C ALA A 24 11.70 -10.44 20.02
N LEU A 25 12.46 -10.09 21.07
CA LEU A 25 11.90 -9.57 22.32
C LEU A 25 11.36 -8.14 22.15
N ALA A 26 12.05 -7.29 21.39
CA ALA A 26 11.59 -5.95 21.03
C ALA A 26 10.32 -6.01 20.17
N SER A 27 10.28 -6.90 19.18
CA SER A 27 9.10 -7.13 18.33
C SER A 27 7.91 -7.68 19.15
N LEU A 28 8.16 -8.56 20.15
CA LEU A 28 7.13 -9.06 21.06
C LEU A 28 6.63 -7.97 22.02
N LEU A 29 7.51 -7.08 22.48
CA LEU A 29 7.13 -5.95 23.35
C LEU A 29 6.37 -4.89 22.55
N LEU A 30 6.78 -4.57 21.31
CA LEU A 30 6.04 -3.70 20.41
C LEU A 30 4.68 -4.30 20.04
N ALA A 31 4.60 -5.61 19.77
CA ALA A 31 3.35 -6.31 19.52
C ALA A 31 2.44 -6.32 20.77
N ALA A 32 3.01 -6.47 21.97
CA ALA A 32 2.26 -6.42 23.22
C ALA A 32 1.79 -5.00 23.56
N CYS A 33 2.63 -3.99 23.35
CA CYS A 33 2.24 -2.59 23.49
C CYS A 33 1.17 -2.22 22.44
N ALA A 34 1.31 -2.65 21.19
CA ALA A 34 0.30 -2.51 20.18
C ALA A 34 -1.01 -3.19 20.59
N GLN A 35 -0.99 -4.42 21.12
CA GLN A 35 -2.20 -5.13 21.57
C GLN A 35 -2.92 -4.42 22.72
N VAL A 36 -2.19 -3.92 23.71
CA VAL A 36 -2.76 -3.11 24.79
C VAL A 36 -3.31 -1.80 24.25
N TRP A 37 -2.59 -1.18 23.35
CA TRP A 37 -2.99 0.05 22.69
C TRP A 37 -4.25 -0.16 21.81
N TYR A 38 -4.30 -1.25 21.02
CA TYR A 38 -5.47 -1.63 20.21
C TYR A 38 -6.69 -1.96 21.07
N ALA A 39 -6.52 -2.56 22.25
CA ALA A 39 -7.62 -2.83 23.17
C ALA A 39 -8.22 -1.53 23.77
N THR A 40 -7.41 -0.46 23.86
CA THR A 40 -7.84 0.84 24.42
C THR A 40 -8.32 1.83 23.36
N VAL A 41 -7.98 1.63 22.07
CA VAL A 41 -8.35 2.53 20.95
C VAL A 41 -9.73 2.23 20.41
N GLY A 42 -10.20 0.98 20.48
CA GLY A 42 -11.55 0.62 20.04
C GLY A 42 -12.59 1.15 21.01
N SER A 43 -13.18 2.34 20.75
CA SER A 43 -14.37 2.77 21.47
C SER A 43 -15.57 1.90 21.07
N ALA A 44 -16.24 1.33 22.05
CA ALA A 44 -17.35 0.39 21.87
C ALA A 44 -18.59 1.00 21.19
N ASP A 45 -18.67 2.32 21.06
CA ASP A 45 -19.89 3.01 20.62
C ASP A 45 -20.09 3.05 19.10
N SER A 46 -19.02 2.95 18.27
CA SER A 46 -19.16 2.98 16.80
C SER A 46 -19.40 1.61 16.15
N ALA A 47 -19.17 0.52 16.88
CA ALA A 47 -19.30 -0.84 16.32
C ALA A 47 -20.75 -1.34 16.24
N HIS A 48 -21.71 -0.69 16.89
CA HIS A 48 -23.10 -1.16 16.94
C HIS A 48 -23.87 -1.02 15.62
N ASP A 49 -23.40 -0.15 14.71
CA ASP A 49 -24.04 0.08 13.41
C ASP A 49 -23.29 -0.56 12.22
N LEU A 50 -22.34 -1.46 12.48
CA LEU A 50 -21.53 -2.06 11.44
C LEU A 50 -21.83 -3.55 11.26
N ALA A 51 -22.05 -3.96 10.00
CA ALA A 51 -22.01 -5.34 9.57
C ALA A 51 -20.56 -5.79 9.40
N ILE A 52 -20.08 -6.63 10.33
CA ILE A 52 -18.69 -7.10 10.30
C ILE A 52 -18.66 -8.58 9.96
N ARG A 53 -17.95 -8.95 8.91
CA ARG A 53 -17.68 -10.34 8.52
C ARG A 53 -16.19 -10.61 8.65
N ARG A 54 -15.81 -11.57 9.51
CA ARG A 54 -14.40 -11.86 9.80
C ARG A 54 -14.00 -13.25 9.31
N GLY A 55 -12.75 -13.35 8.88
CA GLY A 55 -12.12 -14.63 8.55
C GLY A 55 -12.65 -15.26 7.27
N ILE A 56 -13.12 -14.46 6.33
CA ILE A 56 -13.52 -14.93 5.00
C ILE A 56 -12.28 -15.44 4.27
N VAL A 57 -12.31 -16.68 3.82
CA VAL A 57 -11.22 -17.27 3.03
C VAL A 57 -11.33 -16.75 1.61
N PHE A 58 -10.33 -16.01 1.15
CA PHE A 58 -10.24 -15.53 -0.24
C PHE A 58 -9.22 -16.31 -1.08
N ASP A 59 -8.29 -16.98 -0.39
CA ASP A 59 -7.32 -17.88 -0.99
C ASP A 59 -7.24 -19.15 -0.15
N ALA A 60 -7.79 -20.24 -0.67
CA ALA A 60 -7.84 -21.51 0.03
C ALA A 60 -6.49 -22.24 -0.01
N GLU A 61 -5.70 -22.04 -1.07
CA GLU A 61 -4.40 -22.68 -1.26
C GLU A 61 -3.40 -22.23 -0.17
N HIS A 62 -3.37 -20.93 0.12
CA HIS A 62 -2.48 -20.36 1.12
C HIS A 62 -3.16 -20.08 2.46
N ALA A 63 -4.43 -20.51 2.62
CA ALA A 63 -5.25 -20.29 3.81
C ALA A 63 -5.37 -18.81 4.21
N LEU A 64 -5.31 -17.89 3.23
CA LEU A 64 -5.39 -16.47 3.45
C LEU A 64 -6.83 -16.04 3.65
N LYS A 65 -7.01 -15.12 4.59
CA LYS A 65 -8.33 -14.63 5.02
C LYS A 65 -8.36 -13.10 5.00
N LEU A 66 -9.57 -12.57 4.86
CA LEU A 66 -9.85 -11.16 4.99
C LEU A 66 -11.00 -10.92 5.96
N ASP A 67 -11.09 -9.69 6.46
CA ASP A 67 -12.22 -9.19 7.23
C ASP A 67 -12.89 -8.06 6.43
N VAL A 68 -14.24 -8.01 6.47
CA VAL A 68 -15.02 -6.95 5.84
C VAL A 68 -15.80 -6.19 6.92
N TYR A 69 -15.72 -4.87 6.84
CA TYR A 69 -16.42 -3.92 7.70
C TYR A 69 -17.31 -3.06 6.79
N ALA A 70 -18.59 -3.02 7.04
CA ALA A 70 -19.54 -2.28 6.23
C ALA A 70 -20.62 -1.60 7.11
N PRO A 71 -21.12 -0.43 6.74
CA PRO A 71 -22.35 0.08 7.35
C PRO A 71 -23.52 -0.89 7.10
N HIS A 72 -24.41 -1.08 8.07
CA HIS A 72 -25.59 -1.94 7.89
C HIS A 72 -26.47 -1.54 6.70
N ALA A 73 -26.54 -0.25 6.42
CA ALA A 73 -27.35 0.30 5.32
C ALA A 73 -26.49 0.66 4.08
N ALA A 74 -25.32 0.05 3.89
CA ALA A 74 -24.47 0.33 2.74
C ALA A 74 -25.22 -0.01 1.43
N ALA A 75 -25.26 0.96 0.50
CA ALA A 75 -25.83 0.80 -0.84
C ALA A 75 -25.03 1.65 -1.83
N GLY A 76 -24.22 1.00 -2.67
CA GLY A 76 -23.33 1.68 -3.60
C GLY A 76 -22.19 2.46 -2.92
N ALA A 77 -21.77 2.03 -1.72
CA ALA A 77 -20.71 2.67 -0.96
C ALA A 77 -19.34 2.51 -1.64
N PRO A 78 -18.42 3.47 -1.50
CA PRO A 78 -17.02 3.27 -1.90
C PRO A 78 -16.41 2.13 -1.10
N VAL A 79 -15.49 1.41 -1.74
CA VAL A 79 -14.82 0.25 -1.14
C VAL A 79 -13.33 0.56 -0.98
N VAL A 80 -12.77 0.29 0.19
CA VAL A 80 -11.34 0.44 0.47
C VAL A 80 -10.75 -0.92 0.79
N VAL A 81 -9.80 -1.39 -0.02
CA VAL A 81 -8.96 -2.54 0.31
C VAL A 81 -7.74 -2.01 1.05
N PHE A 82 -7.65 -2.25 2.36
CA PHE A 82 -6.61 -1.70 3.21
C PHE A 82 -5.55 -2.74 3.55
N PHE A 83 -4.33 -2.50 3.11
CA PHE A 83 -3.15 -3.31 3.43
C PHE A 83 -2.42 -2.71 4.64
N TYR A 84 -2.19 -3.56 5.65
CA TYR A 84 -1.51 -3.14 6.86
C TYR A 84 0.02 -3.11 6.70
N GLY A 85 0.68 -2.36 7.59
CA GLY A 85 2.13 -2.27 7.69
C GLY A 85 2.75 -3.40 8.51
N GLY A 86 4.07 -3.30 8.72
CA GLY A 86 4.86 -4.24 9.51
C GLY A 86 6.06 -4.78 8.76
N SER A 87 6.73 -3.93 7.98
CA SER A 87 8.01 -4.19 7.29
C SER A 87 8.01 -5.47 6.45
N TRP A 88 6.86 -5.84 5.87
CA TRP A 88 6.64 -7.08 5.11
C TRP A 88 6.91 -8.39 5.89
N GLU A 89 7.19 -8.31 7.18
CA GLU A 89 7.52 -9.42 8.08
C GLU A 89 6.45 -9.68 9.13
N ALA A 90 5.77 -8.63 9.58
CA ALA A 90 4.83 -8.65 10.69
C ALA A 90 3.43 -8.16 10.27
N GLY A 91 2.54 -8.06 11.25
CA GLY A 91 1.19 -7.57 11.06
C GLY A 91 0.16 -8.69 10.83
N ARG A 92 -1.07 -8.37 11.14
CA ARG A 92 -2.25 -9.25 10.94
C ARG A 92 -3.48 -8.38 10.80
N ARG A 93 -4.42 -8.71 9.89
CA ARG A 93 -5.66 -7.96 9.68
C ARG A 93 -6.42 -7.62 10.97
N ARG A 94 -6.44 -8.54 11.94
CA ARG A 94 -7.13 -8.34 13.23
C ARG A 94 -6.54 -7.21 14.08
N TRP A 95 -5.28 -6.84 13.88
CA TRP A 95 -4.65 -5.72 14.59
C TRP A 95 -5.11 -4.37 14.04
N TYR A 96 -5.57 -4.36 12.80
CA TYR A 96 -6.04 -3.16 12.10
C TYR A 96 -7.57 -3.05 12.07
N ARG A 97 -8.28 -3.83 12.94
CA ARG A 97 -9.72 -3.76 13.10
C ARG A 97 -10.22 -2.32 13.29
N TYR A 98 -9.52 -1.53 14.08
CA TYR A 98 -9.86 -0.14 14.35
C TYR A 98 -9.85 0.74 13.09
N VAL A 99 -8.99 0.49 12.11
CA VAL A 99 -9.00 1.16 10.80
C VAL A 99 -10.27 0.79 10.05
N GLY A 100 -10.59 -0.50 10.00
CA GLY A 100 -11.82 -0.99 9.36
C GLY A 100 -13.07 -0.38 9.97
N GLU A 101 -13.18 -0.38 11.30
CA GLU A 101 -14.30 0.19 12.03
C GLU A 101 -14.39 1.71 11.84
N ALA A 102 -13.26 2.44 11.91
CA ALA A 102 -13.23 3.88 11.75
C ALA A 102 -13.69 4.32 10.34
N LEU A 103 -13.15 3.71 9.29
CA LEU A 103 -13.55 4.02 7.92
C LEU A 103 -14.98 3.58 7.60
N ALA A 104 -15.41 2.40 8.10
CA ALA A 104 -16.77 1.92 7.87
C ALA A 104 -17.83 2.78 8.59
N SER A 105 -17.50 3.32 9.77
CA SER A 105 -18.40 4.28 10.47
C SER A 105 -18.62 5.58 9.69
N GLN A 106 -17.77 5.86 8.70
CA GLN A 106 -17.89 7.00 7.78
C GLN A 106 -18.58 6.65 6.45
N GLY A 107 -19.21 5.48 6.35
CA GLY A 107 -19.97 5.10 5.17
C GLY A 107 -19.21 4.31 4.11
N LEU A 108 -18.01 3.84 4.39
CA LEU A 108 -17.19 3.07 3.47
C LEU A 108 -17.37 1.55 3.71
N VAL A 109 -17.25 0.74 2.68
CA VAL A 109 -16.98 -0.70 2.84
C VAL A 109 -15.47 -0.90 2.89
N VAL A 110 -14.99 -1.58 3.91
CA VAL A 110 -13.54 -1.77 4.13
C VAL A 110 -13.21 -3.24 4.14
N VAL A 111 -12.25 -3.63 3.31
CA VAL A 111 -11.71 -4.99 3.23
C VAL A 111 -10.28 -4.98 3.73
N ILE A 112 -9.97 -5.78 4.75
CA ILE A 112 -8.61 -5.89 5.28
C ILE A 112 -8.14 -7.33 5.09
N PRO A 113 -7.31 -7.61 4.06
CA PRO A 113 -6.77 -8.95 3.82
C PRO A 113 -5.51 -9.22 4.63
N ASP A 114 -5.28 -10.48 4.99
CA ASP A 114 -3.93 -10.96 5.29
C ASP A 114 -3.18 -11.23 3.98
N TYR A 115 -1.86 -11.12 4.02
CA TYR A 115 -0.93 -11.51 2.98
C TYR A 115 0.25 -12.26 3.60
N ARG A 116 0.89 -13.15 2.84
CA ARG A 116 2.09 -13.87 3.29
C ARG A 116 3.25 -12.88 3.44
N LYS A 117 4.18 -13.21 4.30
CA LYS A 117 5.26 -12.31 4.71
C LYS A 117 6.59 -13.01 4.75
N PHE A 118 7.66 -12.26 4.74
CA PHE A 118 8.99 -12.77 5.02
C PHE A 118 9.04 -13.30 6.48
N PRO A 119 9.75 -14.41 6.78
CA PRO A 119 10.58 -15.19 5.84
C PRO A 119 9.84 -16.28 5.07
N ASP A 120 8.51 -16.49 5.29
CA ASP A 120 7.74 -17.55 4.64
C ASP A 120 7.71 -17.37 3.12
N VAL A 121 7.61 -16.11 2.67
CA VAL A 121 7.72 -15.73 1.24
C VAL A 121 8.58 -14.48 1.10
N ARG A 122 9.00 -14.19 -0.13
CA ARG A 122 9.73 -12.98 -0.52
C ARG A 122 8.92 -12.17 -1.53
N PHE A 123 9.40 -11.01 -1.87
CA PHE A 123 8.92 -10.28 -3.04
C PHE A 123 9.22 -11.08 -4.32
N PRO A 124 8.27 -11.21 -5.29
CA PRO A 124 6.97 -10.53 -5.31
C PRO A 124 5.78 -11.38 -4.82
N GLU A 125 5.96 -12.49 -4.11
CA GLU A 125 4.87 -13.43 -3.79
C GLU A 125 3.73 -12.77 -2.99
N PHE A 126 4.05 -11.92 -2.01
CA PHE A 126 3.01 -11.22 -1.23
C PHE A 126 2.23 -10.21 -2.09
N MET A 127 2.78 -9.73 -3.21
CA MET A 127 2.03 -8.93 -4.18
C MET A 127 0.98 -9.75 -4.92
N SER A 128 1.24 -11.04 -5.16
CA SER A 128 0.24 -11.94 -5.73
C SER A 128 -0.94 -12.15 -4.78
N ASP A 129 -0.67 -12.24 -3.48
CA ASP A 129 -1.71 -12.32 -2.44
C ASP A 129 -2.56 -11.04 -2.40
N ALA A 130 -1.92 -9.89 -2.46
CA ALA A 130 -2.59 -8.59 -2.47
C ALA A 130 -3.46 -8.39 -3.73
N ALA A 131 -2.96 -8.79 -4.89
CA ALA A 131 -3.72 -8.73 -6.14
C ALA A 131 -4.93 -9.69 -6.11
N ASN A 132 -4.77 -10.91 -5.54
CA ASN A 132 -5.87 -11.85 -5.38
C ASN A 132 -6.96 -11.32 -4.42
N ALA A 133 -6.56 -10.68 -3.29
CA ALA A 133 -7.50 -10.03 -2.39
C ALA A 133 -8.25 -8.87 -3.05
N THR A 134 -7.56 -8.10 -3.89
CA THR A 134 -8.17 -7.02 -4.66
C THR A 134 -9.17 -7.56 -5.68
N LYS A 135 -8.80 -8.58 -6.43
CA LYS A 135 -9.71 -9.29 -7.36
C LYS A 135 -10.95 -9.86 -6.63
N TRP A 136 -10.72 -10.49 -5.47
CA TRP A 136 -11.83 -10.99 -4.65
C TRP A 136 -12.80 -9.84 -4.31
N THR A 137 -12.27 -8.67 -3.94
CA THR A 137 -13.08 -7.50 -3.61
C THR A 137 -13.92 -7.02 -4.79
N PHE A 138 -13.37 -6.98 -6.01
CA PHE A 138 -14.14 -6.67 -7.22
C PHE A 138 -15.33 -7.60 -7.41
N ALA A 139 -15.15 -8.89 -7.15
CA ALA A 139 -16.18 -9.90 -7.34
C ALA A 139 -17.27 -9.86 -6.25
N HIS A 140 -16.96 -9.39 -5.03
CA HIS A 140 -17.84 -9.54 -3.87
C HIS A 140 -18.29 -8.21 -3.26
N ALA A 141 -17.82 -7.05 -3.74
CA ALA A 141 -18.14 -5.74 -3.17
C ALA A 141 -19.64 -5.51 -2.99
N ALA A 142 -20.45 -5.90 -3.98
CA ALA A 142 -21.90 -5.72 -3.95
C ALA A 142 -22.60 -6.52 -2.83
N GLU A 143 -22.05 -7.66 -2.41
CA GLU A 143 -22.58 -8.47 -1.30
C GLU A 143 -22.56 -7.73 0.05
N PHE A 144 -21.68 -6.73 0.15
CA PHE A 144 -21.49 -5.89 1.33
C PHE A 144 -22.01 -4.46 1.13
N GLY A 145 -22.79 -4.22 0.06
CA GLY A 145 -23.31 -2.90 -0.26
C GLY A 145 -22.29 -1.94 -0.88
N GLY A 146 -21.14 -2.44 -1.34
CA GLY A 146 -20.13 -1.66 -2.03
C GLY A 146 -20.38 -1.52 -3.53
N ASP A 147 -19.83 -0.47 -4.15
CA ASP A 147 -19.80 -0.27 -5.61
C ASP A 147 -18.44 -0.73 -6.17
N ALA A 148 -18.45 -1.79 -6.96
CA ALA A 148 -17.23 -2.32 -7.60
C ALA A 148 -16.54 -1.33 -8.57
N ARG A 149 -17.22 -0.27 -8.99
CA ARG A 149 -16.61 0.82 -9.80
C ARG A 149 -15.90 1.87 -8.94
N ARG A 150 -15.99 1.75 -7.61
CA ARG A 150 -15.42 2.68 -6.64
C ARG A 150 -14.54 1.97 -5.64
N ILE A 151 -13.64 1.12 -6.14
CA ILE A 151 -12.66 0.39 -5.32
C ILE A 151 -11.37 1.19 -5.26
N PHE A 152 -10.95 1.49 -4.04
CA PHE A 152 -9.68 2.11 -3.71
C PHE A 152 -8.76 1.09 -3.05
N VAL A 153 -7.48 1.10 -3.41
CA VAL A 153 -6.45 0.38 -2.64
C VAL A 153 -5.79 1.37 -1.69
N ALA A 154 -5.62 0.96 -0.45
CA ALA A 154 -5.05 1.81 0.60
C ALA A 154 -4.06 1.03 1.45
N GLY A 155 -3.13 1.70 2.10
CA GLY A 155 -2.25 1.02 3.04
C GLY A 155 -1.34 1.97 3.81
N HIS A 156 -0.78 1.44 4.89
CA HIS A 156 0.16 2.14 5.76
C HIS A 156 1.54 1.48 5.68
N SER A 157 2.63 2.28 5.60
CA SER A 157 4.00 1.74 5.63
C SER A 157 4.23 0.71 4.53
N ALA A 158 4.69 -0.50 4.85
CA ALA A 158 4.77 -1.64 3.93
C ALA A 158 3.45 -1.92 3.19
N GLY A 159 2.30 -1.69 3.81
CA GLY A 159 0.99 -1.79 3.15
C GLY A 159 0.75 -0.66 2.15
N GLY A 160 1.28 0.53 2.39
CA GLY A 160 1.30 1.64 1.44
C GLY A 160 2.13 1.33 0.20
N HIS A 161 3.26 0.66 0.37
CA HIS A 161 4.07 0.10 -0.73
C HIS A 161 3.26 -0.90 -1.57
N ILE A 162 2.59 -1.87 -0.91
CA ILE A 162 1.74 -2.86 -1.60
C ILE A 162 0.64 -2.17 -2.40
N ALA A 163 -0.07 -1.21 -1.81
CA ALA A 163 -1.12 -0.45 -2.48
C ALA A 163 -0.59 0.33 -3.69
N ALA A 164 0.60 0.93 -3.57
CA ALA A 164 1.25 1.67 -4.64
C ALA A 164 1.67 0.76 -5.80
N LEU A 165 2.27 -0.41 -5.52
CA LEU A 165 2.60 -1.37 -6.58
C LEU A 165 1.34 -1.91 -7.29
N LEU A 166 0.24 -2.17 -6.58
CA LEU A 166 -1.02 -2.55 -7.23
C LEU A 166 -1.56 -1.45 -8.15
N ALA A 167 -1.34 -0.19 -7.78
CA ALA A 167 -1.81 0.97 -8.54
C ALA A 167 -0.90 1.33 -9.73
N CYS A 168 0.39 1.03 -9.68
CA CYS A 168 1.35 1.48 -10.69
C CYS A 168 1.85 0.33 -11.58
N ASP A 169 2.14 -0.85 -10.99
CA ASP A 169 2.66 -1.99 -11.74
C ASP A 169 1.53 -2.85 -12.30
N LYS A 170 1.29 -2.69 -13.58
CA LYS A 170 0.22 -3.39 -14.33
C LYS A 170 0.31 -4.92 -14.24
N ARG A 171 1.50 -5.47 -14.00
CA ARG A 171 1.74 -6.93 -13.99
C ARG A 171 0.91 -7.67 -12.95
N TYR A 172 0.60 -7.04 -11.80
CA TYR A 172 -0.09 -7.72 -10.71
C TYR A 172 -1.57 -7.92 -10.98
N LEU A 173 -2.27 -6.86 -11.37
CA LEU A 173 -3.72 -6.91 -11.65
C LEU A 173 -4.04 -7.61 -12.97
N ALA A 174 -3.12 -7.54 -13.96
CA ALA A 174 -3.31 -8.20 -15.26
C ALA A 174 -3.49 -9.71 -15.16
N LYS A 175 -3.00 -10.36 -14.11
CA LYS A 175 -3.23 -11.81 -13.85
C LYS A 175 -4.71 -12.15 -13.65
N PHE A 176 -5.55 -11.16 -13.41
CA PHE A 176 -6.98 -11.29 -13.13
C PHE A 176 -7.86 -10.52 -14.12
N ASP A 177 -7.31 -10.18 -15.29
CA ASP A 177 -7.98 -9.35 -16.31
C ASP A 177 -8.41 -7.98 -15.78
N LEU A 178 -7.65 -7.45 -14.80
CA LEU A 178 -7.81 -6.11 -14.24
C LEU A 178 -6.60 -5.24 -14.58
N THR A 179 -6.82 -3.95 -14.52
CA THR A 179 -5.79 -2.94 -14.73
C THR A 179 -5.80 -1.91 -13.59
N PRO A 180 -4.73 -1.12 -13.40
CA PRO A 180 -4.76 0.02 -12.49
C PRO A 180 -5.90 1.01 -12.77
N ARG A 181 -6.39 1.06 -14.03
CA ARG A 181 -7.50 1.94 -14.42
C ARG A 181 -8.86 1.50 -13.84
N ASP A 182 -9.01 0.24 -13.43
CA ASP A 182 -10.21 -0.27 -12.77
C ASP A 182 -10.31 0.19 -11.32
N LEU A 183 -9.19 0.60 -10.71
CA LEU A 183 -9.17 1.20 -9.39
C LEU A 183 -9.65 2.65 -9.44
N ALA A 184 -10.48 3.05 -8.48
CA ALA A 184 -10.96 4.42 -8.33
C ALA A 184 -9.88 5.37 -7.78
N GLY A 185 -8.90 4.84 -7.04
CA GLY A 185 -7.78 5.59 -6.48
C GLY A 185 -6.85 4.73 -5.64
N MET A 186 -5.70 5.31 -5.26
CA MET A 186 -4.76 4.76 -4.31
C MET A 186 -4.57 5.73 -3.15
N ILE A 187 -4.52 5.22 -1.90
CA ILE A 187 -4.34 6.00 -0.69
C ILE A 187 -3.16 5.41 0.09
N GLY A 188 -2.09 6.17 0.17
CA GLY A 188 -0.90 5.76 0.92
C GLY A 188 -0.71 6.60 2.17
N LEU A 189 -0.57 5.93 3.31
CA LEU A 189 -0.24 6.52 4.60
C LEU A 189 1.21 6.13 4.93
N ALA A 190 2.13 7.09 4.89
CA ALA A 190 3.56 6.87 5.13
C ALA A 190 4.12 5.64 4.36
N GLY A 191 3.81 5.52 3.07
CA GLY A 191 4.19 4.37 2.27
C GLY A 191 5.61 4.46 1.73
N ALA A 192 6.28 3.30 1.61
CA ALA A 192 7.60 3.21 1.00
C ALA A 192 7.47 3.14 -0.53
N TYR A 193 7.84 4.22 -1.22
CA TYR A 193 7.68 4.33 -2.68
C TYR A 193 9.00 4.41 -3.43
N ALA A 194 10.04 4.95 -2.76
CA ALA A 194 11.40 5.14 -3.29
C ALA A 194 12.39 4.98 -2.13
N PHE A 195 12.73 3.75 -1.75
CA PHE A 195 13.47 3.42 -0.54
C PHE A 195 14.83 2.76 -0.78
N LEU A 196 15.46 3.05 -1.90
CA LEU A 196 16.86 2.69 -2.13
C LEU A 196 17.80 3.78 -1.58
N PRO A 197 18.97 3.40 -1.05
CA PRO A 197 19.48 2.04 -0.87
C PRO A 197 18.72 1.29 0.23
N TYR A 198 18.66 -0.03 0.13
CA TYR A 198 18.05 -0.87 1.15
C TYR A 198 18.74 -0.71 2.51
N VAL A 199 17.93 -0.74 3.55
CA VAL A 199 18.36 -0.79 4.94
C VAL A 199 17.93 -2.12 5.56
N GLU A 200 18.62 -2.55 6.62
CA GLU A 200 18.32 -3.76 7.38
C GLU A 200 18.15 -5.02 6.50
N ASP A 201 17.01 -5.70 6.61
CA ASP A 201 16.74 -6.99 5.94
C ASP A 201 16.04 -6.82 4.58
N GLU A 202 15.86 -5.58 4.08
CA GLU A 202 15.15 -5.31 2.81
C GLU A 202 15.78 -6.03 1.61
N ALA A 203 17.10 -6.13 1.57
CA ALA A 203 17.80 -6.89 0.54
C ALA A 203 17.44 -8.39 0.56
N GLU A 204 17.12 -8.95 1.73
CA GLU A 204 16.66 -10.34 1.85
C GLU A 204 15.21 -10.51 1.41
N ILE A 205 14.39 -9.49 1.62
CA ILE A 205 12.96 -9.49 1.25
C ILE A 205 12.79 -9.31 -0.26
N PHE A 206 13.51 -8.34 -0.85
CA PHE A 206 13.29 -7.88 -2.24
C PHE A 206 14.30 -8.41 -3.25
N GLY A 207 15.44 -8.94 -2.80
CA GLY A 207 16.56 -9.29 -3.65
C GLY A 207 17.49 -8.09 -3.87
N ASP A 208 18.81 -8.34 -3.83
CA ASP A 208 19.85 -7.30 -3.94
C ASP A 208 20.43 -7.18 -5.37
N ASP A 209 19.84 -7.89 -6.32
CA ASP A 209 20.20 -7.75 -7.73
C ASP A 209 19.48 -6.55 -8.39
N ALA A 210 19.86 -6.26 -9.65
CA ALA A 210 19.31 -5.10 -10.35
C ALA A 210 17.79 -5.20 -10.55
N ALA A 211 17.24 -6.41 -10.74
CA ALA A 211 15.82 -6.63 -10.93
C ALA A 211 15.06 -6.43 -9.61
N GLY A 212 15.51 -7.03 -8.51
CA GLY A 212 14.90 -6.85 -7.19
C GLY A 212 14.89 -5.39 -6.76
N ARG A 213 16.01 -4.69 -6.94
CA ARG A 213 16.11 -3.25 -6.66
C ARG A 213 15.16 -2.41 -7.49
N TYR A 214 14.98 -2.73 -8.77
CA TYR A 214 14.08 -1.99 -9.66
C TYR A 214 12.62 -2.31 -9.36
N ASP A 215 12.29 -3.60 -9.29
CA ASP A 215 10.92 -4.09 -9.20
C ASP A 215 10.26 -3.80 -7.84
N SER A 216 11.06 -3.63 -6.79
CA SER A 216 10.56 -3.27 -5.45
C SER A 216 10.11 -1.81 -5.33
N GLN A 217 10.48 -0.92 -6.24
CA GLN A 217 10.22 0.52 -6.09
C GLN A 217 8.98 0.96 -6.87
N PRO A 218 7.84 1.26 -6.22
CA PRO A 218 6.62 1.71 -6.88
C PRO A 218 6.83 2.88 -7.84
N ILE A 219 7.70 3.81 -7.49
CA ILE A 219 8.03 5.01 -8.28
C ILE A 219 8.51 4.68 -9.69
N ASN A 220 9.12 3.50 -9.90
CA ASN A 220 9.64 3.08 -11.20
C ASN A 220 8.53 2.72 -12.20
N PHE A 221 7.32 2.44 -11.72
CA PHE A 221 6.17 2.03 -12.53
C PHE A 221 5.16 3.14 -12.79
N VAL A 222 5.41 4.33 -12.26
CA VAL A 222 4.57 5.51 -12.52
C VAL A 222 4.77 5.97 -13.95
N ASP A 223 3.73 5.82 -14.78
CA ASP A 223 3.74 6.11 -16.23
C ASP A 223 2.56 6.99 -16.71
N GLY A 224 1.73 7.50 -15.78
CA GLY A 224 0.55 8.33 -16.05
C GLY A 224 -0.75 7.53 -16.20
N ASP A 225 -0.68 6.20 -16.23
CA ASP A 225 -1.85 5.31 -16.32
C ASP A 225 -2.41 4.90 -14.95
N GLU A 226 -1.71 5.21 -13.87
CA GLU A 226 -2.15 4.91 -12.52
C GLU A 226 -3.45 5.66 -12.15
N PRO A 227 -4.25 5.11 -11.19
CA PRO A 227 -5.40 5.85 -10.67
C PRO A 227 -4.92 7.09 -9.90
N PRO A 228 -5.80 8.09 -9.65
CA PRO A 228 -5.46 9.19 -8.76
C PRO A 228 -4.91 8.69 -7.43
N MET A 229 -3.87 9.33 -6.92
CA MET A 229 -3.20 8.96 -5.68
C MET A 229 -3.39 10.03 -4.61
N LEU A 230 -3.66 9.59 -3.37
CA LEU A 230 -3.60 10.42 -2.17
C LEU A 230 -2.43 9.92 -1.32
N LEU A 231 -1.43 10.78 -1.11
CA LEU A 231 -0.22 10.48 -0.37
C LEU A 231 -0.25 11.30 0.94
N LEU A 232 -0.37 10.62 2.07
CA LEU A 232 -0.47 11.20 3.40
C LEU A 232 0.83 10.91 4.15
N GLN A 233 1.55 11.95 4.59
CA GLN A 233 2.87 11.79 5.16
C GLN A 233 3.10 12.72 6.35
N GLY A 234 3.65 12.17 7.43
CA GLY A 234 4.13 12.93 8.59
C GLY A 234 5.51 13.52 8.33
N LEU A 235 5.71 14.80 8.72
CA LEU A 235 7.02 15.46 8.57
C LEU A 235 8.03 15.07 9.66
N ALA A 236 7.56 14.44 10.75
CA ALA A 236 8.41 13.89 11.81
C ALA A 236 8.65 12.38 11.67
N ASP A 237 8.25 11.79 10.54
CA ASP A 237 8.43 10.36 10.26
C ASP A 237 9.89 10.07 9.91
N ASP A 238 10.57 9.29 10.76
CA ASP A 238 11.96 8.85 10.60
C ASP A 238 12.09 7.38 10.18
N GLU A 239 10.96 6.63 10.13
CA GLU A 239 10.92 5.26 9.62
C GLU A 239 10.76 5.26 8.08
N VAL A 240 9.76 5.97 7.57
CA VAL A 240 9.56 6.22 6.14
C VAL A 240 9.61 7.73 5.92
N THR A 241 10.75 8.22 5.53
CA THR A 241 11.00 9.66 5.42
C THR A 241 10.09 10.35 4.41
N PRO A 242 9.75 11.64 4.62
CA PRO A 242 8.86 12.40 3.74
C PRO A 242 9.25 12.38 2.26
N ASN A 243 10.53 12.27 1.96
CA ASN A 243 11.07 12.18 0.60
C ASN A 243 10.41 11.07 -0.22
N ASN A 244 9.94 9.97 0.40
CA ASN A 244 9.22 8.90 -0.30
C ASN A 244 7.93 9.41 -0.95
N ALA A 245 7.10 10.10 -0.19
CA ALA A 245 5.83 10.64 -0.68
C ALA A 245 6.04 11.82 -1.63
N GLU A 246 7.03 12.68 -1.35
CA GLU A 246 7.38 13.82 -2.19
C GLU A 246 7.87 13.35 -3.56
N ALA A 247 8.84 12.43 -3.62
CA ALA A 247 9.34 11.88 -4.88
C ALA A 247 8.25 11.18 -5.69
N MET A 248 7.35 10.43 -5.03
CA MET A 248 6.23 9.76 -5.69
C MET A 248 5.25 10.77 -6.31
N ALA A 249 4.94 11.86 -5.59
CA ALA A 249 4.07 12.92 -6.09
C ALA A 249 4.71 13.67 -7.29
N GLU A 250 5.99 14.01 -7.18
CA GLU A 250 6.74 14.65 -8.26
C GLU A 250 6.81 13.75 -9.50
N ARG A 251 7.07 12.46 -9.31
CA ARG A 251 7.11 11.49 -10.42
C ARG A 251 5.75 11.38 -11.11
N ALA A 252 4.65 11.28 -10.35
CA ALA A 252 3.30 11.25 -10.92
C ALA A 252 3.03 12.51 -11.74
N GLN A 253 3.36 13.69 -11.23
CA GLN A 253 3.20 14.95 -11.95
C GLN A 253 4.04 15.00 -13.23
N ALA A 254 5.28 14.51 -13.19
CA ALA A 254 6.18 14.47 -14.34
C ALA A 254 5.69 13.53 -15.45
N MET A 255 4.84 12.57 -15.12
CA MET A 255 4.22 11.60 -16.04
C MET A 255 2.77 11.96 -16.37
N ASP A 256 2.35 13.21 -16.11
CA ASP A 256 0.96 13.67 -16.30
C ASP A 256 -0.08 12.86 -15.51
N GLY A 257 0.33 12.12 -14.49
CA GLY A 257 -0.52 11.44 -13.51
C GLY A 257 -1.07 12.41 -12.47
N THR A 258 -1.93 11.91 -11.60
CA THR A 258 -2.59 12.73 -10.58
C THR A 258 -2.24 12.24 -9.18
N ALA A 259 -1.50 13.04 -8.42
CA ALA A 259 -1.20 12.80 -7.01
C ALA A 259 -1.52 14.02 -6.15
N VAL A 260 -2.22 13.77 -5.03
CA VAL A 260 -2.48 14.76 -3.97
C VAL A 260 -1.59 14.42 -2.81
N LEU A 261 -0.61 15.27 -2.52
CA LEU A 261 0.29 15.13 -1.37
C LEU A 261 -0.20 15.98 -0.20
N LYS A 262 -0.30 15.35 0.98
CA LYS A 262 -0.61 16.00 2.26
C LYS A 262 0.51 15.76 3.24
N LEU A 263 1.15 16.82 3.68
CA LEU A 263 2.23 16.79 4.66
C LEU A 263 1.73 17.33 6.01
N TYR A 264 1.92 16.56 7.07
CA TYR A 264 1.45 16.91 8.41
C TYR A 264 2.61 17.21 9.34
N ARG A 265 2.63 18.41 9.90
CA ARG A 265 3.63 18.80 10.89
C ARG A 265 3.49 18.01 12.17
N ASP A 266 4.60 17.82 12.88
CA ASP A 266 4.65 17.20 14.20
C ASP A 266 3.94 15.81 14.25
N THR A 267 3.98 15.09 13.14
CA THR A 267 3.30 13.81 12.93
C THR A 267 4.35 12.76 12.57
N ASP A 268 4.43 11.71 13.35
CA ASP A 268 5.33 10.57 13.10
C ASP A 268 4.66 9.45 12.28
N HIS A 269 5.39 8.33 12.10
CA HIS A 269 4.95 7.18 11.31
C HIS A 269 3.62 6.59 11.79
N GLY A 270 3.46 6.40 13.11
CA GLY A 270 2.28 5.80 13.73
C GLY A 270 1.12 6.76 13.89
N ASP A 271 1.39 8.06 14.02
CA ASP A 271 0.39 9.09 14.29
C ASP A 271 -0.68 9.20 13.20
N LEU A 272 -0.35 8.88 11.94
CA LEU A 272 -1.33 8.85 10.85
C LEU A 272 -2.46 7.85 11.10
N LEU A 273 -2.12 6.66 11.64
CA LEU A 273 -3.13 5.65 12.00
C LEU A 273 -3.93 6.06 13.21
N VAL A 274 -3.30 6.75 14.20
CA VAL A 274 -3.99 7.30 15.37
C VAL A 274 -4.99 8.36 14.95
N ALA A 275 -4.56 9.28 14.10
CA ALA A 275 -5.39 10.36 13.58
C ALA A 275 -6.58 9.82 12.77
N LEU A 276 -6.37 8.79 11.95
CA LEU A 276 -7.42 8.09 11.22
C LEU A 276 -8.46 7.47 12.15
N ALA A 277 -8.02 6.85 13.24
CA ALA A 277 -8.91 6.11 14.14
C ALA A 277 -9.68 7.00 15.12
N ARG A 278 -9.13 8.13 15.56
CA ARG A 278 -9.66 8.89 16.70
C ARG A 278 -10.05 10.33 16.40
N GLY A 279 -9.52 10.96 15.33
CA GLY A 279 -9.90 12.30 14.90
C GLY A 279 -9.99 13.35 16.03
N ARG A 280 -9.03 13.37 16.97
CA ARG A 280 -9.05 14.28 18.11
C ARG A 280 -8.65 15.71 17.72
N ALA A 281 -9.15 16.69 18.44
CA ALA A 281 -8.70 18.08 18.29
C ALA A 281 -7.16 18.15 18.44
N GLY A 282 -6.49 18.77 17.47
CA GLY A 282 -5.03 18.90 17.43
C GLY A 282 -4.31 17.79 16.67
N GLN A 283 -5.01 16.74 16.23
CA GLN A 283 -4.43 15.73 15.33
C GLN A 283 -4.57 16.15 13.86
N PRO A 284 -3.72 15.61 12.95
CA PRO A 284 -3.85 15.86 11.52
C PRO A 284 -5.20 15.35 10.99
N PRO A 285 -5.81 16.03 10.00
CA PRO A 285 -7.15 15.70 9.50
C PRO A 285 -7.16 14.50 8.53
N VAL A 286 -6.42 13.42 8.85
CA VAL A 286 -6.23 12.24 8.00
C VAL A 286 -7.56 11.64 7.53
N MET A 287 -8.51 11.42 8.44
CA MET A 287 -9.82 10.88 8.10
C MET A 287 -10.54 11.77 7.09
N ARG A 288 -10.55 13.08 7.33
CA ARG A 288 -11.20 14.04 6.44
C ARG A 288 -10.56 14.04 5.05
N ASP A 289 -9.23 14.09 4.97
CA ASP A 289 -8.53 14.09 3.68
C ASP A 289 -8.81 12.81 2.88
N ILE A 290 -8.92 11.65 3.55
CA ILE A 290 -9.34 10.38 2.93
C ILE A 290 -10.78 10.47 2.41
N LEU A 291 -11.72 10.95 3.23
CA LEU A 291 -13.13 11.05 2.85
C LEU A 291 -13.35 12.03 1.70
N ASP A 292 -12.70 13.18 1.72
CA ASP A 292 -12.76 14.17 0.64
C ASP A 292 -12.24 13.57 -0.68
N PHE A 293 -11.13 12.82 -0.63
CA PHE A 293 -10.57 12.14 -1.80
C PHE A 293 -11.49 11.03 -2.32
N VAL A 294 -12.03 10.18 -1.45
CA VAL A 294 -12.91 9.08 -1.84
C VAL A 294 -14.25 9.59 -2.39
N ALA A 295 -14.77 10.69 -1.83
CA ALA A 295 -16.02 11.29 -2.31
C ALA A 295 -15.87 11.89 -3.73
N LYS A 296 -14.73 12.51 -4.00
CA LYS A 296 -14.45 13.17 -5.28
C LYS A 296 -12.98 13.01 -5.65
N PRO A 297 -12.56 11.83 -6.13
CA PRO A 297 -11.21 11.67 -6.64
C PRO A 297 -10.92 12.71 -7.71
N PRO A 298 -9.72 13.31 -7.76
CA PRO A 298 -9.34 14.18 -8.84
C PRO A 298 -9.51 13.47 -10.20
N ALA A 299 -9.88 14.22 -11.23
CA ALA A 299 -9.94 13.64 -12.57
C ALA A 299 -8.55 13.16 -12.99
N ARG A 300 -8.48 12.02 -13.65
CA ARG A 300 -7.25 11.57 -14.30
C ARG A 300 -6.88 12.59 -15.38
N SER A 301 -5.59 12.85 -15.57
CA SER A 301 -5.13 13.63 -16.72
C SER A 301 -5.60 12.94 -17.99
N SER A 302 -6.38 13.65 -18.81
CA SER A 302 -6.87 13.11 -20.07
C SER A 302 -5.84 13.39 -21.17
N LEU A 303 -4.74 12.67 -21.16
CA LEU A 303 -3.99 12.51 -22.38
C LEU A 303 -4.72 11.48 -23.23
N LEU A 304 -5.47 11.97 -24.23
CA LEU A 304 -5.82 11.15 -25.37
C LEU A 304 -4.49 10.63 -25.94
N PRO A 305 -4.37 9.34 -26.29
CA PRO A 305 -3.21 8.87 -27.01
C PRO A 305 -3.06 9.78 -28.20
N SER A 306 -1.92 10.46 -28.31
CA SER A 306 -1.57 11.26 -29.47
C SER A 306 -1.69 10.34 -30.69
N GLY A 307 -2.75 10.53 -31.46
CA GLY A 307 -3.04 9.73 -32.63
C GLY A 307 -1.78 9.65 -33.46
N GLU A 308 -1.40 8.46 -33.85
CA GLU A 308 -0.37 8.21 -34.85
C GLU A 308 -0.71 9.02 -36.08
N GLY A 309 -0.02 10.17 -36.22
CA GLY A 309 -0.02 10.95 -37.43
C GLY A 309 0.67 10.12 -38.50
N THR A 310 -0.12 9.45 -39.32
CA THR A 310 0.36 8.84 -40.56
C THR A 310 1.12 9.91 -41.36
N PRO A 311 2.39 9.71 -41.69
CA PRO A 311 3.07 10.64 -42.59
C PRO A 311 2.42 10.54 -43.97
N GLN A 312 1.57 11.48 -44.32
CA GLN A 312 1.18 11.66 -45.73
C GLN A 312 2.42 12.04 -46.54
N GLY A 313 2.95 11.06 -47.23
CA GLY A 313 4.00 11.21 -48.21
C GLY A 313 3.53 12.19 -49.33
N ARG A 314 3.99 13.43 -49.29
CA ARG A 314 3.96 14.31 -50.44
C ARG A 314 4.94 13.78 -51.48
N MET A 315 4.43 13.07 -52.48
CA MET A 315 5.14 12.92 -53.76
C MET A 315 5.36 14.29 -54.37
N ARG A 316 6.61 14.74 -54.39
CA ARG A 316 7.04 15.86 -55.25
C ARG A 316 7.22 15.32 -56.66
N GLU A 317 6.32 15.71 -57.55
CA GLU A 317 6.54 15.62 -58.98
C GLU A 317 7.78 16.46 -59.36
N LYS A 318 8.69 15.84 -60.07
CA LYS A 318 9.79 16.54 -60.78
C LYS A 318 9.25 17.08 -62.08
N PRO A 319 9.50 18.37 -62.42
CA PRO A 319 9.21 18.85 -63.74
C PRO A 319 10.23 18.32 -64.76
N GLY A 320 9.73 17.84 -65.87
CA GLY A 320 10.52 17.39 -67.01
C GLY A 320 11.36 18.50 -67.60
N SER A 321 12.59 18.16 -67.98
CA SER A 321 13.41 18.97 -68.93
C SER A 321 13.28 18.36 -70.28
N LEU A 322 12.73 19.20 -71.23
CA LEU A 322 12.92 19.11 -72.65
C LEU A 322 14.38 19.41 -72.98
N GLN A 323 15.06 18.55 -73.64
CA GLN A 323 15.75 18.55 -74.91
C GLN A 323 16.56 17.28 -75.08
#